data_3215c0158a551f039c2d1b447a38d00a
#
_entry.id   3215c0158a551f039c2d1b447a38d00a
#
_cell.length_a   1.000
_cell.length_b   1.000
_cell.length_c   1.000
_cell.angle_alpha   90.00
_cell.angle_beta   90.00
_cell.angle_gamma   90.00
#
_symmetry.space_group_name_H-M   'P 1'
#
loop_
_entity.id
_entity.type
_entity.pdbx_description
1 polymer ?
#
loop_
_entity_poly.entity_id
_entity_poly.type
_entity_poly.pdbx_seq_one_letter_code
_entity_poly.pdbx_strand_id
1 'polypeptide(L)'
;TTDPEVTALYQQSRPEPAPEVAATAPQPVADGAGSPPRAEAPTAPAAREESVDIAKLVEQAESELKNRELTEHAAPFLVELSQHTKDQIPTIFYQRHDYVGDGSRSTVVLNGKQLRVGGMVAPGVKLVEILPDSVVLSHDGREFRLRALNSWINL
;
A
#
# COMPACT_ATOMS: atom_id res chain seq x y z
N THR A 1 13.82 34.07 -28.70
CA THR A 1 12.79 34.33 -29.72
C THR A 1 11.49 33.74 -29.23
N THR A 2 10.72 34.58 -28.61
CA THR A 2 9.39 34.18 -28.11
C THR A 2 8.48 34.10 -29.34
N ASP A 3 8.11 32.91 -29.68
CA ASP A 3 7.23 32.67 -30.80
C ASP A 3 5.83 33.21 -30.45
N PRO A 4 5.29 34.17 -31.19
CA PRO A 4 3.99 34.77 -30.88
C PRO A 4 2.85 33.73 -30.96
N GLU A 5 3.03 32.68 -31.70
CA GLU A 5 2.06 31.60 -31.80
C GLU A 5 1.94 30.82 -30.46
N VAL A 6 3.04 30.63 -29.78
CA VAL A 6 3.03 29.92 -28.47
C VAL A 6 2.31 30.76 -27.42
N THR A 7 2.47 32.06 -27.47
CA THR A 7 1.78 32.98 -26.55
C THR A 7 0.27 33.01 -26.82
N ALA A 8 -0.13 32.90 -28.07
CA ALA A 8 -1.55 32.85 -28.43
C ALA A 8 -2.19 31.51 -27.96
N LEU A 9 -1.48 30.42 -28.08
CA LEU A 9 -1.93 29.13 -27.57
C LEU A 9 -2.07 29.13 -26.03
N TYR A 10 -1.16 29.79 -25.36
CA TYR A 10 -1.22 29.91 -23.92
C TYR A 10 -2.39 30.77 -23.44
N GLN A 11 -2.76 31.76 -24.23
CA GLN A 11 -3.91 32.60 -23.92
C GLN A 11 -5.26 31.92 -24.22
N GLN A 12 -5.27 31.02 -25.20
CA GLN A 12 -6.46 30.22 -25.49
C GLN A 12 -6.69 29.08 -24.49
N SER A 13 -5.63 28.62 -23.87
CA SER A 13 -5.70 27.59 -22.84
C SER A 13 -5.97 28.12 -21.44
N ARG A 14 -6.08 29.42 -21.31
CA ARG A 14 -6.55 29.99 -20.06
C ARG A 14 -8.01 29.58 -19.91
N PRO A 15 -8.36 28.74 -18.94
CA PRO A 15 -9.75 28.54 -18.63
C PRO A 15 -10.30 29.91 -18.28
N GLU A 16 -11.18 30.39 -19.09
CA GLU A 16 -12.04 31.46 -18.68
C GLU A 16 -12.54 31.11 -17.29
N PRO A 17 -12.36 31.99 -16.33
CA PRO A 17 -13.03 31.79 -15.07
C PRO A 17 -14.49 31.59 -15.45
N ALA A 18 -14.98 30.43 -15.19
CA ALA A 18 -16.39 30.16 -15.33
C ALA A 18 -17.12 31.40 -14.76
N PRO A 19 -18.05 31.96 -15.48
CA PRO A 19 -18.79 33.07 -14.93
C PRO A 19 -19.22 32.56 -13.58
N GLU A 20 -18.73 33.23 -12.59
CA GLU A 20 -19.28 33.09 -11.27
C GLU A 20 -20.75 33.38 -11.47
N VAL A 21 -21.50 32.39 -11.86
CA VAL A 21 -22.89 32.40 -11.60
C VAL A 21 -22.91 32.58 -10.10
N ALA A 22 -23.00 33.80 -9.71
CA ALA A 22 -23.51 34.08 -8.41
C ALA A 22 -24.76 33.22 -8.35
N ALA A 23 -24.59 32.02 -7.89
CA ALA A 23 -25.70 31.26 -7.51
C ALA A 23 -26.30 32.10 -6.41
N THR A 24 -27.14 32.95 -6.83
CA THR A 24 -28.21 33.34 -5.98
C THR A 24 -28.91 31.99 -5.76
N ALA A 25 -28.35 31.23 -4.91
CA ALA A 25 -29.08 30.18 -4.32
C ALA A 25 -30.37 30.87 -3.87
N PRO A 26 -31.50 30.52 -4.43
CA PRO A 26 -32.70 30.94 -3.81
C PRO A 26 -32.50 30.49 -2.38
N GLN A 27 -32.31 31.44 -1.55
CA GLN A 27 -32.43 31.17 -0.14
C GLN A 27 -33.76 30.45 -0.05
N PRO A 28 -33.80 29.20 0.31
CA PRO A 28 -35.08 28.69 0.65
C PRO A 28 -35.55 29.65 1.71
N VAL A 29 -36.47 30.45 1.31
CA VAL A 29 -37.25 31.11 2.32
C VAL A 29 -37.71 29.95 3.15
N ALA A 30 -37.00 29.73 4.19
CA ALA A 30 -37.48 28.88 5.23
C ALA A 30 -38.71 29.65 5.74
N ASP A 31 -39.77 29.45 5.01
CA ASP A 31 -41.04 29.59 5.64
C ASP A 31 -40.98 28.59 6.77
N GLY A 32 -40.62 29.10 7.89
CA GLY A 32 -40.35 28.30 9.05
C GLY A 32 -41.57 27.69 9.67
N ALA A 33 -42.55 27.50 8.89
CA ALA A 33 -43.74 26.79 9.30
C ALA A 33 -43.52 25.27 9.39
N GLY A 34 -42.44 24.80 8.90
CA GLY A 34 -42.08 23.43 9.18
C GLY A 34 -41.03 23.48 10.27
N SER A 35 -41.40 23.30 11.47
CA SER A 35 -40.47 22.69 12.38
C SER A 35 -39.86 21.53 11.62
N PRO A 36 -38.59 21.51 11.41
CA PRO A 36 -38.02 20.29 10.89
C PRO A 36 -38.55 19.23 11.82
N PRO A 37 -39.08 18.15 11.26
CA PRO A 37 -39.33 17.04 12.11
C PRO A 37 -38.00 16.89 12.84
N ARG A 38 -38.07 17.08 14.10
CA ARG A 38 -36.94 16.84 14.94
C ARG A 38 -36.45 15.46 14.54
N ALA A 39 -35.49 15.47 13.67
CA ALA A 39 -34.71 14.30 13.48
C ALA A 39 -34.16 14.08 14.87
N GLU A 40 -34.81 13.27 15.60
CA GLU A 40 -34.20 12.60 16.68
C GLU A 40 -33.00 11.93 16.02
N ALA A 41 -31.90 12.62 16.14
CA ALA A 41 -30.65 12.00 15.82
C ALA A 41 -30.58 10.84 16.81
N PRO A 42 -30.82 9.63 16.36
CA PRO A 42 -30.74 8.52 17.26
C PRO A 42 -29.28 8.41 17.64
N THR A 43 -29.04 8.62 18.90
CA THR A 43 -27.87 8.07 19.53
C THR A 43 -26.55 8.43 18.87
N ALA A 44 -26.18 9.69 18.97
CA ALA A 44 -24.83 10.14 18.66
C ALA A 44 -23.70 9.29 19.28
N PRO A 45 -23.83 8.69 20.45
CA PRO A 45 -22.79 7.82 20.98
C PRO A 45 -22.60 6.52 20.20
N ALA A 46 -23.65 5.89 19.73
CA ALA A 46 -23.53 4.64 18.95
C ALA A 46 -22.88 4.88 17.58
N ALA A 47 -23.16 6.01 16.94
CA ALA A 47 -22.55 6.38 15.68
C ALA A 47 -21.02 6.60 15.81
N ARG A 48 -20.55 7.03 16.96
CA ARG A 48 -19.11 7.23 17.19
C ARG A 48 -18.37 5.92 17.37
N GLU A 49 -18.96 4.98 18.06
CA GLU A 49 -18.37 3.64 18.21
C GLU A 49 -18.33 2.89 16.88
N GLU A 50 -19.38 2.98 16.11
CA GLU A 50 -19.42 2.41 14.75
C GLU A 50 -18.38 3.03 13.82
N SER A 51 -18.11 4.32 13.95
CA SER A 51 -17.09 5.00 13.14
C SER A 51 -15.68 4.48 13.43
N VAL A 52 -15.38 4.18 14.67
CA VAL A 52 -14.07 3.64 15.07
C VAL A 52 -13.90 2.21 14.56
N ASP A 53 -14.91 1.41 14.66
CA ASP A 53 -14.89 0.03 14.18
C ASP A 53 -14.82 -0.04 12.65
N ILE A 54 -15.51 0.83 11.96
CA ILE A 54 -15.46 0.93 10.50
C ILE A 54 -14.05 1.33 10.05
N ALA A 55 -13.38 2.24 10.71
CA ALA A 55 -12.00 2.62 10.37
C ALA A 55 -11.04 1.44 10.51
N LYS A 56 -11.16 0.65 11.58
CA LYS A 56 -10.39 -0.58 11.76
C LYS A 56 -10.73 -1.63 10.71
N LEU A 57 -11.99 -1.80 10.37
CA LEU A 57 -12.44 -2.72 9.35
C LEU A 57 -11.91 -2.32 7.96
N VAL A 58 -11.90 -1.05 7.64
CA VAL A 58 -11.34 -0.53 6.39
C VAL A 58 -9.83 -0.77 6.35
N GLU A 59 -9.12 -0.49 7.41
CA GLU A 59 -7.69 -0.74 7.50
C GLU A 59 -7.36 -2.23 7.35
N GLN A 60 -8.12 -3.10 8.01
CA GLN A 60 -7.99 -4.55 7.86
C GLN A 60 -8.33 -5.02 6.45
N ALA A 61 -9.40 -4.49 5.86
CA ALA A 61 -9.80 -4.83 4.51
C ALA A 61 -8.76 -4.38 3.47
N GLU A 62 -8.18 -3.21 3.63
CA GLU A 62 -7.09 -2.74 2.76
C GLU A 62 -5.84 -3.61 2.90
N SER A 63 -5.51 -4.01 4.12
CA SER A 63 -4.40 -4.93 4.37
C SER A 63 -4.66 -6.30 3.76
N GLU A 64 -5.87 -6.82 3.89
CA GLU A 64 -6.26 -8.09 3.29
C GLU A 64 -6.29 -8.02 1.76
N LEU A 65 -6.75 -6.91 1.18
CA LEU A 65 -6.74 -6.71 -0.27
C LEU A 65 -5.31 -6.66 -0.81
N LYS A 66 -4.44 -5.95 -0.14
CA LYS A 66 -3.01 -5.95 -0.49
C LYS A 66 -2.37 -7.32 -0.36
N ASN A 67 -2.79 -8.10 0.63
CA ASN A 67 -2.31 -9.45 0.83
C ASN A 67 -2.92 -10.47 -0.14
N ARG A 68 -4.15 -10.23 -0.62
CA ARG A 68 -4.79 -11.09 -1.63
C ARG A 68 -4.14 -11.00 -3.00
N GLU A 69 -3.56 -9.86 -3.32
CA GLU A 69 -2.77 -9.73 -4.54
C GLU A 69 -1.44 -10.47 -4.45
N LEU A 70 -1.04 -10.85 -3.26
CA LEU A 70 0.17 -11.62 -3.00
C LEU A 70 -0.16 -13.10 -2.95
N THR A 71 0.75 -13.91 -3.46
CA THR A 71 0.63 -15.37 -3.36
C THR A 71 0.49 -15.79 -1.90
N GLU A 72 -0.53 -16.58 -1.60
CA GLU A 72 -0.74 -17.08 -0.25
C GLU A 72 0.42 -17.98 0.20
N HIS A 73 0.93 -17.71 1.36
CA HIS A 73 1.97 -18.51 2.00
C HIS A 73 1.87 -18.39 3.51
N ALA A 74 2.19 -19.46 4.22
CA ALA A 74 2.09 -19.52 5.69
C ALA A 74 3.13 -18.63 6.42
N ALA A 75 4.26 -18.33 5.79
CA ALA A 75 5.30 -17.53 6.41
C ALA A 75 4.86 -16.05 6.52
N PRO A 76 5.02 -15.41 7.69
CA PRO A 76 4.72 -13.99 7.86
C PRO A 76 5.70 -13.12 7.08
N PHE A 77 5.27 -11.90 6.75
CA PHE A 77 6.20 -10.93 6.18
C PHE A 77 7.22 -10.45 7.21
N LEU A 78 8.41 -10.12 6.74
CA LEU A 78 9.48 -9.62 7.60
C LEU A 78 9.03 -8.43 8.45
N VAL A 79 8.21 -7.55 7.88
CA VAL A 79 7.68 -6.37 8.59
C VAL A 79 6.76 -6.74 9.75
N GLU A 80 6.14 -7.91 9.71
CA GLU A 80 5.24 -8.41 10.75
C GLU A 80 5.98 -9.12 11.91
N LEU A 81 7.26 -9.38 11.74
CA LEU A 81 8.07 -10.02 12.77
C LEU A 81 8.28 -9.09 13.97
N SER A 82 8.53 -9.69 15.13
CA SER A 82 8.89 -8.94 16.32
C SER A 82 10.20 -8.16 16.11
N GLN A 83 10.34 -7.03 16.78
CA GLN A 83 11.56 -6.21 16.65
C GLN A 83 12.81 -7.02 16.97
N HIS A 84 12.78 -7.81 18.02
CA HIS A 84 13.91 -8.67 18.38
C HIS A 84 14.33 -9.63 17.25
N THR A 85 13.37 -10.18 16.53
CA THR A 85 13.66 -11.05 15.36
C THR A 85 14.21 -10.25 14.20
N LYS A 86 13.66 -9.07 13.95
CA LYS A 86 14.14 -8.15 12.90
C LYS A 86 15.60 -7.73 13.12
N ASP A 87 15.95 -7.47 14.36
CA ASP A 87 17.31 -7.03 14.73
C ASP A 87 18.37 -8.12 14.47
N GLN A 88 17.96 -9.38 14.45
CA GLN A 88 18.83 -10.51 14.14
C GLN A 88 18.99 -10.77 12.65
N ILE A 89 18.09 -10.23 11.84
CA ILE A 89 18.12 -10.43 10.39
C ILE A 89 19.08 -9.40 9.78
N PRO A 90 20.15 -9.85 9.07
CA PRO A 90 21.07 -8.94 8.44
C PRO A 90 20.41 -8.16 7.31
N THR A 91 21.02 -7.07 6.90
CA THR A 91 20.56 -6.28 5.74
C THR A 91 20.52 -7.14 4.49
N ILE A 92 19.41 -7.06 3.78
CA ILE A 92 19.15 -7.81 2.55
C ILE A 92 18.78 -6.81 1.45
N PHE A 93 19.67 -6.66 0.47
CA PHE A 93 19.40 -5.85 -0.72
C PHE A 93 18.76 -6.72 -1.80
N TYR A 94 17.51 -6.42 -2.11
CA TYR A 94 16.76 -7.14 -3.13
C TYR A 94 16.84 -6.39 -4.46
N GLN A 95 17.67 -6.88 -5.37
CA GLN A 95 18.03 -6.19 -6.60
C GLN A 95 17.25 -6.69 -7.81
N ARG A 96 16.92 -7.98 -7.87
CA ARG A 96 16.26 -8.57 -9.02
C ARG A 96 15.40 -9.76 -8.63
N HIS A 97 14.28 -9.91 -9.34
CA HIS A 97 13.35 -11.01 -9.18
C HIS A 97 12.96 -11.57 -10.54
N ASP A 98 13.45 -12.75 -10.86
CA ASP A 98 13.19 -13.45 -12.11
C ASP A 98 12.36 -14.71 -11.83
N TYR A 99 11.05 -14.54 -11.81
CA TYR A 99 10.12 -15.63 -11.64
C TYR A 99 9.69 -16.20 -13.00
N VAL A 100 9.85 -17.52 -13.20
CA VAL A 100 9.57 -18.19 -14.46
C VAL A 100 8.40 -19.18 -14.39
N GLY A 101 7.45 -18.95 -13.49
CA GLY A 101 6.30 -19.82 -13.29
C GLY A 101 6.56 -21.04 -12.38
N ASP A 102 7.80 -21.22 -11.94
CA ASP A 102 8.21 -22.29 -11.06
C ASP A 102 9.30 -21.77 -10.12
N GLY A 103 9.04 -21.85 -8.81
CA GLY A 103 9.96 -21.36 -7.79
C GLY A 103 11.34 -22.00 -7.87
N SER A 104 11.40 -23.30 -8.18
CA SER A 104 12.66 -24.05 -8.25
C SER A 104 13.56 -23.63 -9.42
N ARG A 105 12.98 -23.14 -10.51
CA ARG A 105 13.70 -22.65 -11.70
C ARG A 105 13.88 -21.14 -11.70
N SER A 106 13.20 -20.47 -10.82
CA SER A 106 13.29 -19.00 -10.66
C SER A 106 14.60 -18.61 -10.02
N THR A 107 15.01 -17.39 -10.25
CA THR A 107 16.21 -16.80 -9.67
C THR A 107 15.94 -15.44 -9.10
N VAL A 108 16.69 -15.09 -8.09
CA VAL A 108 16.66 -13.74 -7.51
C VAL A 108 18.08 -13.24 -7.28
N VAL A 109 18.25 -11.93 -7.27
CA VAL A 109 19.53 -11.32 -6.92
C VAL A 109 19.35 -10.62 -5.57
N LEU A 110 20.02 -11.16 -4.58
CA LEU A 110 20.04 -10.65 -3.21
C LEU A 110 21.49 -10.40 -2.80
N ASN A 111 21.75 -9.23 -2.24
CA ASN A 111 23.11 -8.83 -1.83
C ASN A 111 24.17 -8.97 -2.96
N GLY A 112 23.79 -8.71 -4.20
CA GLY A 112 24.67 -8.84 -5.35
C GLY A 112 24.93 -10.28 -5.80
N LYS A 113 24.24 -11.26 -5.22
CA LYS A 113 24.38 -12.67 -5.58
C LYS A 113 23.12 -13.18 -6.26
N GLN A 114 23.30 -13.83 -7.39
CA GLN A 114 22.20 -14.55 -8.03
C GLN A 114 21.99 -15.87 -7.31
N LEU A 115 20.80 -16.06 -6.78
CA LEU A 115 20.44 -17.18 -5.94
C LEU A 115 19.23 -17.93 -6.49
N ARG A 116 19.18 -19.21 -6.17
CA ARG A 116 18.01 -20.08 -6.36
C ARG A 116 17.56 -20.60 -5.00
N VAL A 117 16.46 -21.33 -5.01
CA VAL A 117 15.98 -22.03 -3.82
C VAL A 117 17.13 -22.88 -3.20
N GLY A 118 17.32 -22.73 -1.92
CA GLY A 118 18.41 -23.35 -1.16
C GLY A 118 19.69 -22.53 -1.07
N GLY A 119 19.79 -21.39 -1.75
CA GLY A 119 20.95 -20.50 -1.70
C GLY A 119 21.07 -19.73 -0.40
N MET A 120 22.29 -19.38 -0.03
CA MET A 120 22.55 -18.54 1.15
C MET A 120 22.56 -17.07 0.76
N VAL A 121 21.61 -16.32 1.28
CA VAL A 121 21.47 -14.88 1.05
C VAL A 121 22.52 -14.08 1.83
N ALA A 122 22.66 -14.42 3.09
CA ALA A 122 23.59 -13.80 4.03
C ALA A 122 23.96 -14.83 5.11
N PRO A 123 24.94 -14.56 5.96
CA PRO A 123 25.27 -15.45 7.06
C PRO A 123 24.03 -15.75 7.91
N GLY A 124 23.64 -17.01 7.99
CA GLY A 124 22.46 -17.47 8.71
C GLY A 124 21.12 -17.29 7.99
N VAL A 125 21.08 -16.67 6.83
CA VAL A 125 19.85 -16.50 6.04
C VAL A 125 19.88 -17.34 4.77
N LYS A 126 18.89 -18.23 4.64
CA LYS A 126 18.76 -19.13 3.50
C LYS A 126 17.50 -18.83 2.71
N LEU A 127 17.60 -18.93 1.40
CA LEU A 127 16.46 -18.82 0.49
C LEU A 127 15.72 -20.16 0.45
N VAL A 128 14.49 -20.17 0.93
CA VAL A 128 13.65 -21.37 1.03
C VAL A 128 12.81 -21.56 -0.21
N GLU A 129 12.16 -20.49 -0.66
CA GLU A 129 11.24 -20.54 -1.79
C GLU A 129 11.22 -19.18 -2.53
N ILE A 130 10.92 -19.24 -3.82
CA ILE A 130 10.70 -18.06 -4.66
C ILE A 130 9.25 -18.10 -5.14
N LEU A 131 8.50 -17.08 -4.76
CA LEU A 131 7.11 -16.88 -5.17
C LEU A 131 7.03 -15.83 -6.28
N PRO A 132 5.89 -15.72 -6.99
CA PRO A 132 5.74 -14.74 -8.07
C PRO A 132 5.98 -13.29 -7.66
N ASP A 133 5.72 -12.96 -6.41
CA ASP A 133 5.70 -11.60 -5.87
C ASP A 133 6.57 -11.40 -4.62
N SER A 134 7.22 -12.46 -4.16
CA SER A 134 8.00 -12.44 -2.92
C SER A 134 8.97 -13.61 -2.87
N VAL A 135 9.80 -13.62 -1.85
CA VAL A 135 10.67 -14.75 -1.51
C VAL A 135 10.43 -15.15 -0.07
N VAL A 136 10.58 -16.45 0.19
CA VAL A 136 10.59 -17.00 1.54
C VAL A 136 12.03 -17.23 1.95
N LEU A 137 12.41 -16.64 3.06
CA LEU A 137 13.73 -16.74 3.65
C LEU A 137 13.64 -17.43 5.00
N SER A 138 14.68 -18.09 5.40
CA SER A 138 14.79 -18.72 6.72
C SER A 138 16.01 -18.19 7.45
N HIS A 139 15.82 -17.78 8.69
CA HIS A 139 16.87 -17.37 9.61
C HIS A 139 16.64 -18.03 10.96
N ASP A 140 17.63 -18.73 11.45
CA ASP A 140 17.57 -19.44 12.73
C ASP A 140 16.33 -20.34 12.89
N GLY A 141 15.97 -21.05 11.81
CA GLY A 141 14.81 -21.95 11.78
C GLY A 141 13.45 -21.27 11.68
N ARG A 142 13.41 -19.97 11.55
CA ARG A 142 12.18 -19.18 11.34
C ARG A 142 12.09 -18.72 9.89
N GLU A 143 10.95 -18.99 9.30
CA GLU A 143 10.66 -18.54 7.94
C GLU A 143 9.93 -17.20 7.94
N PHE A 144 10.28 -16.36 6.98
CA PHE A 144 9.64 -15.09 6.76
C PHE A 144 9.68 -14.73 5.28
N ARG A 145 8.76 -13.87 4.88
CA ARG A 145 8.65 -13.41 3.50
C ARG A 145 9.22 -12.00 3.33
N LEU A 146 9.85 -11.79 2.20
CA LEU A 146 10.26 -10.48 1.74
C LEU A 146 9.62 -10.21 0.37
N ARG A 147 8.91 -9.10 0.23
CA ARG A 147 8.31 -8.73 -1.06
C ARG A 147 9.39 -8.54 -2.11
N ALA A 148 9.06 -8.93 -3.34
CA ALA A 148 9.95 -8.73 -4.48
C ALA A 148 10.41 -7.28 -4.59
N LEU A 149 11.70 -7.10 -4.79
CA LEU A 149 12.35 -5.79 -4.93
C LEU A 149 12.29 -4.88 -3.70
N ASN A 150 11.81 -5.40 -2.57
CA ASN A 150 11.85 -4.70 -1.28
C ASN A 150 13.11 -5.10 -0.51
N SER A 151 14.03 -4.17 -0.36
CA SER A 151 15.22 -4.39 0.46
C SER A 151 14.91 -4.23 1.95
N TRP A 152 15.54 -5.05 2.75
CA TRP A 152 15.52 -4.93 4.21
C TRP A 152 16.83 -4.33 4.70
N ILE A 153 16.77 -3.23 5.42
CA ILE A 153 17.93 -2.59 6.01
C ILE A 153 17.82 -2.71 7.53
N ASN A 154 18.75 -3.42 8.11
CA ASN A 154 18.87 -3.51 9.55
C ASN A 154 19.64 -2.27 10.06
N LEU A 155 18.95 -1.45 10.82
CA LEU A 155 19.47 -0.20 11.37
C LEU A 155 19.89 -0.37 12.83
#